data_48a18398d113a78b2b4cc1cbe03ad699
#
_entry.id   48a18398d113a78b2b4cc1cbe03ad699
#
_cell.length_a   1.000
_cell.length_b   1.000
_cell.length_c   1.000
_cell.angle_alpha   90.00
_cell.angle_beta   90.00
_cell.angle_gamma   90.00
#
_symmetry.space_group_name_H-M   'P 1'
#
loop_
_entity.id
_entity.type
_entity.pdbx_description
1 polymer ?
#
loop_
_entity_poly.entity_id
_entity_poly.type
_entity_poly.pdbx_seq_one_letter_code
_entity_poly.pdbx_strand_id
1 'polypeptide(L)'
;MPCAGERKWCTIYYKTDTPLPPFVPLPRFILRGEYSINAKLLYALLLGRTQLSQKSGWVSEDGDVYVIYTIRQIANDLNRSERTVKAALAELENAGLIIRVRQGWNRANRIFLQLPDEVQLSSRPEGKFCPMDGLESSPCMGPKFAHK
;
A
#
# COMPACT_ATOMS: atom_id res chain seq x y z
N MET A 1 28.89 9.49 5.93
CA MET A 1 29.56 8.88 7.02
C MET A 1 28.62 8.19 7.88
N PRO A 2 28.82 6.99 8.11
CA PRO A 2 27.92 6.31 9.02
C PRO A 2 28.23 6.76 10.43
N CYS A 3 27.22 6.80 11.22
CA CYS A 3 27.38 7.12 12.59
C CYS A 3 27.94 5.90 13.26
N ALA A 4 29.17 5.97 13.63
CA ALA A 4 29.83 4.84 14.18
C ALA A 4 29.30 4.51 15.55
N GLY A 5 29.18 3.29 15.81
CA GLY A 5 28.94 2.90 17.13
C GLY A 5 27.52 2.69 17.45
N GLU A 6 26.83 3.50 18.00
CA GLU A 6 25.57 3.23 18.47
C GLU A 6 24.56 3.45 17.44
N ARG A 7 23.45 2.82 17.49
CA ARG A 7 22.42 2.97 16.51
C ARG A 7 21.75 4.30 16.64
N LYS A 8 22.51 5.34 16.67
CA LYS A 8 21.94 6.63 16.63
C LYS A 8 21.59 6.92 15.21
N TRP A 9 20.36 7.26 14.99
CA TRP A 9 19.91 7.62 13.67
C TRP A 9 20.52 8.96 13.31
N CYS A 10 21.34 8.98 12.29
CA CYS A 10 21.85 10.25 11.80
C CYS A 10 20.73 10.95 11.10
N THR A 11 20.27 12.02 11.66
CA THR A 11 19.18 12.77 11.09
C THR A 11 19.70 13.68 9.99
N ILE A 12 19.17 13.46 8.80
CA ILE A 12 19.52 14.29 7.65
C ILE A 12 18.24 14.93 7.18
N TYR A 13 18.28 16.22 6.93
CA TYR A 13 17.09 16.89 6.43
C TYR A 13 16.93 16.59 4.94
N TYR A 14 15.70 16.43 4.51
CA TYR A 14 15.42 16.27 3.10
C TYR A 14 15.76 17.54 2.36
N LYS A 15 16.44 17.39 1.26
CA LYS A 15 16.77 18.50 0.38
C LYS A 15 16.05 18.30 -0.95
N THR A 16 16.10 19.29 -1.79
CA THR A 16 15.37 19.26 -3.05
C THR A 16 15.74 18.05 -3.91
N ASP A 17 16.97 17.61 -3.85
CA ASP A 17 17.45 16.51 -4.68
C ASP A 17 17.58 15.20 -3.93
N THR A 18 17.06 15.11 -2.70
CA THR A 18 17.16 13.87 -1.94
C THR A 18 16.20 12.83 -2.51
N PRO A 19 16.68 11.67 -2.92
CA PRO A 19 15.78 10.63 -3.44
C PRO A 19 14.93 10.04 -2.33
N LEU A 20 13.76 9.58 -2.69
CA LEU A 20 12.89 8.93 -1.73
C LEU A 20 13.44 7.56 -1.36
N PRO A 21 13.41 7.20 -0.09
CA PRO A 21 13.80 5.84 0.30
C PRO A 21 12.76 4.84 -0.20
N PRO A 22 13.08 3.56 -0.19
CA PRO A 22 12.07 2.56 -0.50
C PRO A 22 10.86 2.72 0.40
N PHE A 23 9.69 2.65 -0.17
CA PHE A 23 8.47 2.87 0.59
C PHE A 23 7.38 1.92 0.11
N VAL A 24 6.34 1.81 0.94
CA VAL A 24 5.17 1.00 0.65
C VAL A 24 4.01 1.95 0.39
N PRO A 25 3.30 1.79 -0.72
CA PRO A 25 2.21 2.71 -1.04
C PRO A 25 1.02 2.53 -0.11
N LEU A 26 0.47 3.59 0.37
CA LEU A 26 -0.74 3.57 1.18
C LEU A 26 -1.80 4.42 0.50
N PRO A 27 -2.81 3.80 -0.11
CA PRO A 27 -3.86 4.57 -0.81
C PRO A 27 -4.63 5.47 0.14
N ARG A 28 -5.04 6.61 -0.36
CA ARG A 28 -5.75 7.58 0.46
C ARG A 28 -7.10 7.08 0.96
N PHE A 29 -7.79 6.26 0.17
CA PHE A 29 -9.07 5.74 0.61
C PHE A 29 -8.92 4.79 1.81
N ILE A 30 -7.80 4.06 1.88
CA ILE A 30 -7.51 3.24 3.04
C ILE A 30 -7.12 4.12 4.24
N LEU A 31 -6.30 5.13 3.98
CA LEU A 31 -5.84 6.02 5.03
C LEU A 31 -7.00 6.74 5.71
N ARG A 32 -7.98 7.18 4.90
CA ARG A 32 -9.13 7.89 5.43
C ARG A 32 -10.26 6.98 5.92
N GLY A 33 -10.21 5.71 5.56
CA GLY A 33 -11.23 4.77 5.97
C GLY A 33 -11.14 4.44 7.45
N GLU A 34 -12.24 3.91 7.97
CA GLU A 34 -12.29 3.56 9.38
C GLU A 34 -11.79 2.15 9.60
N TYR A 35 -10.52 1.95 9.36
CA TYR A 35 -9.87 0.66 9.57
C TYR A 35 -8.81 0.79 10.66
N SER A 36 -8.49 -0.32 11.30
CA SER A 36 -7.43 -0.30 12.29
C SER A 36 -6.09 0.03 11.63
N ILE A 37 -5.18 0.56 12.40
CA ILE A 37 -3.85 0.90 11.89
C ILE A 37 -3.18 -0.34 11.30
N ASN A 38 -3.35 -1.48 11.95
CA ASN A 38 -2.74 -2.72 11.48
C ASN A 38 -3.33 -3.14 10.13
N ALA A 39 -4.64 -2.96 9.94
CA ALA A 39 -5.27 -3.25 8.66
C ALA A 39 -4.77 -2.32 7.56
N LYS A 40 -4.63 -1.03 7.87
CA LYS A 40 -4.10 -0.06 6.91
C LYS A 40 -2.68 -0.40 6.48
N LEU A 41 -1.81 -0.72 7.43
CA LEU A 41 -0.45 -1.11 7.13
C LEU A 41 -0.39 -2.42 6.35
N LEU A 42 -1.23 -3.37 6.70
CA LEU A 42 -1.30 -4.63 5.99
C LEU A 42 -1.73 -4.44 4.54
N TYR A 43 -2.74 -3.62 4.30
CA TYR A 43 -3.18 -3.36 2.93
C TYR A 43 -2.06 -2.70 2.12
N ALA A 44 -1.36 -1.74 2.70
CA ALA A 44 -0.24 -1.08 2.03
C ALA A 44 0.86 -2.08 1.67
N LEU A 45 1.17 -3.00 2.58
CA LEU A 45 2.17 -4.02 2.34
C LEU A 45 1.75 -4.96 1.22
N LEU A 46 0.49 -5.38 1.23
CA LEU A 46 -0.06 -6.25 0.19
C LEU A 46 -0.07 -5.56 -1.17
N LEU A 47 -0.40 -4.28 -1.20
CA LEU A 47 -0.40 -3.52 -2.45
C LEU A 47 1.01 -3.43 -3.04
N GLY A 48 2.01 -3.18 -2.21
CA GLY A 48 3.39 -3.19 -2.67
C GLY A 48 3.79 -4.55 -3.25
N ARG A 49 3.36 -5.64 -2.61
CA ARG A 49 3.61 -6.98 -3.11
C ARG A 49 2.85 -7.27 -4.41
N THR A 50 1.63 -6.77 -4.51
CA THR A 50 0.85 -6.92 -5.73
C THR A 50 1.55 -6.29 -6.93
N GLN A 51 2.16 -5.14 -6.74
CA GLN A 51 2.92 -4.49 -7.80
C GLN A 51 4.11 -5.35 -8.25
N LEU A 52 4.77 -6.02 -7.31
CA LEU A 52 5.85 -6.93 -7.65
C LEU A 52 5.32 -8.18 -8.38
N SER A 53 4.17 -8.69 -7.95
CA SER A 53 3.54 -9.83 -8.60
C SER A 53 3.14 -9.51 -10.04
N GLN A 54 2.67 -8.30 -10.28
CA GLN A 54 2.36 -7.85 -11.64
C GLN A 54 3.60 -7.90 -12.53
N LYS A 55 4.71 -7.43 -12.02
CA LYS A 55 5.96 -7.44 -12.77
C LYS A 55 6.49 -8.85 -13.00
N SER A 56 6.21 -9.75 -12.05
CA SER A 56 6.69 -11.12 -12.13
C SER A 56 5.73 -12.05 -12.87
N GLY A 57 4.57 -11.55 -13.26
CA GLY A 57 3.61 -12.35 -14.01
C GLY A 57 2.81 -13.33 -13.18
N TRP A 58 2.66 -13.08 -11.89
CA TRP A 58 1.84 -13.96 -11.04
C TRP A 58 0.37 -13.61 -11.19
N VAL A 59 -0.22 -14.19 -12.21
CA VAL A 59 -1.58 -13.88 -12.60
C VAL A 59 -2.36 -15.19 -12.64
N SER A 60 -3.61 -15.15 -12.24
CA SER A 60 -4.46 -16.34 -12.27
C SER A 60 -4.97 -16.56 -13.71
N GLU A 61 -5.66 -17.65 -13.91
CA GLU A 61 -6.23 -17.97 -15.23
C GLU A 61 -7.23 -16.90 -15.69
N ASP A 62 -7.86 -16.23 -14.74
CA ASP A 62 -8.82 -15.19 -15.03
C ASP A 62 -8.17 -13.83 -15.27
N GLY A 63 -6.87 -13.73 -15.13
CA GLY A 63 -6.17 -12.46 -15.32
C GLY A 63 -5.96 -11.65 -14.06
N ASP A 64 -6.35 -12.16 -12.93
CA ASP A 64 -6.21 -11.45 -11.68
C ASP A 64 -4.85 -11.67 -11.04
N VAL A 65 -4.24 -10.60 -10.56
CA VAL A 65 -2.95 -10.66 -9.90
C VAL A 65 -3.12 -11.11 -8.46
N TYR A 66 -2.33 -12.05 -8.03
CA TYR A 66 -2.40 -12.53 -6.66
C TYR A 66 -1.04 -12.45 -5.97
N VAL A 67 -1.08 -12.48 -4.65
CA VAL A 67 0.12 -12.44 -3.83
C VAL A 67 0.14 -13.70 -2.98
N ILE A 68 1.28 -14.35 -2.91
CA ILE A 68 1.49 -15.47 -2.01
C ILE A 68 2.26 -14.94 -0.80
N TYR A 69 1.60 -14.95 0.36
CA TYR A 69 2.20 -14.35 1.53
C TYR A 69 1.72 -15.08 2.76
N THR A 70 2.62 -15.63 3.51
CA THR A 70 2.25 -16.36 4.72
C THR A 70 2.03 -15.38 5.87
N ILE A 71 1.19 -15.78 6.81
CA ILE A 71 0.91 -14.96 7.99
C ILE A 71 2.19 -14.65 8.75
N ARG A 72 3.09 -15.62 8.81
CA ARG A 72 4.36 -15.43 9.51
C ARG A 72 5.23 -14.37 8.83
N GLN A 73 5.29 -14.39 7.51
CA GLN A 73 6.05 -13.38 6.78
C GLN A 73 5.44 -11.98 6.98
N ILE A 74 4.12 -11.90 6.93
CA ILE A 74 3.42 -10.63 7.16
C ILE A 74 3.72 -10.13 8.58
N ALA A 75 3.67 -11.02 9.56
CA ALA A 75 3.93 -10.65 10.95
C ALA A 75 5.34 -10.11 11.11
N ASN A 76 6.31 -10.75 10.46
CA ASN A 76 7.69 -10.29 10.52
C ASN A 76 7.86 -8.92 9.85
N ASP A 77 7.25 -8.74 8.68
CA ASP A 77 7.39 -7.49 7.94
C ASP A 77 6.70 -6.32 8.65
N LEU A 78 5.59 -6.59 9.30
CA LEU A 78 4.87 -5.57 10.06
C LEU A 78 5.39 -5.43 11.50
N ASN A 79 6.24 -6.34 11.93
CA ASN A 79 6.73 -6.40 13.29
C ASN A 79 5.55 -6.48 14.28
N ARG A 80 4.63 -7.38 14.00
CA ARG A 80 3.43 -7.62 14.81
C ARG A 80 3.25 -9.11 15.03
N SER A 81 2.41 -9.47 15.99
CA SER A 81 2.13 -10.87 16.26
C SER A 81 1.25 -11.45 15.16
N GLU A 82 1.33 -12.75 14.98
CA GLU A 82 0.47 -13.44 14.01
C GLU A 82 -1.01 -13.25 14.33
N ARG A 83 -1.34 -13.14 15.61
CA ARG A 83 -2.72 -12.93 16.03
C ARG A 83 -3.23 -11.57 15.51
N THR A 84 -2.41 -10.54 15.65
CA THR A 84 -2.75 -9.21 15.15
C THR A 84 -2.91 -9.22 13.63
N VAL A 85 -2.04 -9.95 12.94
CA VAL A 85 -2.11 -10.07 11.48
C VAL A 85 -3.40 -10.78 11.07
N LYS A 86 -3.76 -11.85 11.76
CA LYS A 86 -5.00 -12.57 11.46
C LYS A 86 -6.22 -11.69 11.65
N ALA A 87 -6.23 -10.87 12.70
CA ALA A 87 -7.32 -9.94 12.94
C ALA A 87 -7.38 -8.89 11.84
N ALA A 88 -6.25 -8.34 11.43
CA ALA A 88 -6.20 -7.35 10.35
C ALA A 88 -6.65 -7.95 9.00
N LEU A 89 -6.25 -9.17 8.72
CA LEU A 89 -6.70 -9.86 7.52
C LEU A 89 -8.22 -10.05 7.52
N ALA A 90 -8.77 -10.47 8.65
CA ALA A 90 -10.22 -10.66 8.78
C ALA A 90 -10.95 -9.33 8.59
N GLU A 91 -10.41 -8.25 9.14
CA GLU A 91 -11.00 -6.92 9.00
C GLU A 91 -11.03 -6.50 7.52
N LEU A 92 -9.94 -6.69 6.80
CA LEU A 92 -9.89 -6.35 5.38
C LEU A 92 -10.79 -7.25 4.52
N GLU A 93 -10.93 -8.54 4.88
CA GLU A 93 -11.86 -9.41 4.18
C GLU A 93 -13.29 -8.99 4.40
N ASN A 94 -13.64 -8.65 5.62
CA ASN A 94 -15.00 -8.19 5.94
C ASN A 94 -15.32 -6.87 5.23
N ALA A 95 -14.32 -6.05 5.01
CA ALA A 95 -14.49 -4.81 4.27
C ALA A 95 -14.53 -5.02 2.75
N GLY A 96 -14.29 -6.24 2.27
CA GLY A 96 -14.30 -6.51 0.84
C GLY A 96 -13.08 -6.00 0.10
N LEU A 97 -12.00 -5.76 0.81
CA LEU A 97 -10.78 -5.23 0.19
C LEU A 97 -9.77 -6.31 -0.21
N ILE A 98 -9.92 -7.50 0.32
CA ILE A 98 -9.07 -8.63 -0.06
C ILE A 98 -9.91 -9.90 -0.12
N ILE A 99 -9.45 -10.84 -0.90
CA ILE A 99 -10.02 -12.19 -0.95
C ILE A 99 -8.89 -13.17 -0.76
N ARG A 100 -9.06 -14.10 0.16
CA ARG A 100 -8.07 -15.14 0.39
C ARG A 100 -8.58 -16.46 -0.15
N VAL A 101 -7.79 -17.09 -0.98
CA VAL A 101 -8.12 -18.40 -1.54
C VAL A 101 -7.13 -19.43 -1.03
N ARG A 102 -7.65 -20.48 -0.41
CA ARG A 102 -6.80 -21.54 0.09
C ARG A 102 -6.33 -22.39 -1.06
N GLN A 103 -5.05 -22.72 -1.04
CA GLN A 103 -4.50 -23.55 -2.09
C GLN A 103 -4.42 -25.02 -1.70
N GLY A 104 -4.89 -25.36 -0.53
CA GLY A 104 -4.86 -26.74 -0.07
C GLY A 104 -3.96 -26.91 1.14
N TRP A 105 -3.66 -28.16 1.44
CA TRP A 105 -2.93 -28.49 2.66
C TRP A 105 -1.50 -27.99 2.59
N ASN A 106 -1.08 -27.31 3.62
CA ASN A 106 0.31 -26.88 3.78
C ASN A 106 0.82 -25.92 2.71
N ARG A 107 -0.06 -25.18 2.07
CA ARG A 107 0.35 -24.15 1.11
C ARG A 107 -0.12 -22.78 1.57
N ALA A 108 0.67 -21.77 1.24
CA ALA A 108 0.29 -20.41 1.55
C ALA A 108 -0.94 -20.01 0.75
N ASN A 109 -1.78 -19.19 1.35
CA ASN A 109 -2.98 -18.73 0.67
C ASN A 109 -2.63 -17.73 -0.43
N ARG A 110 -3.43 -17.74 -1.47
CA ARG A 110 -3.36 -16.67 -2.46
C ARG A 110 -4.23 -15.52 -1.96
N ILE A 111 -3.69 -14.34 -2.04
CA ILE A 111 -4.41 -13.15 -1.61
C ILE A 111 -4.60 -12.26 -2.82
N PHE A 112 -5.86 -11.95 -3.11
CA PHE A 112 -6.21 -11.02 -4.20
C PHE A 112 -6.62 -9.71 -3.57
N LEU A 113 -6.06 -8.62 -4.05
CA LEU A 113 -6.46 -7.30 -3.59
C LEU A 113 -7.61 -6.80 -4.44
N GLN A 114 -8.54 -6.16 -3.80
CA GLN A 114 -9.65 -5.52 -4.48
C GLN A 114 -9.56 -4.02 -4.29
N LEU A 115 -9.96 -3.29 -5.31
CA LEU A 115 -10.05 -1.85 -5.26
C LEU A 115 -11.52 -1.48 -5.35
N PRO A 116 -11.98 -0.55 -4.54
CA PRO A 116 -13.35 -0.07 -4.68
C PRO A 116 -13.54 0.59 -6.05
N ASP A 117 -14.72 0.43 -6.59
CA ASP A 117 -15.01 0.98 -7.91
C ASP A 117 -14.77 2.48 -8.00
N GLU A 118 -15.01 3.18 -6.91
CA GLU A 118 -14.77 4.62 -6.89
C GLU A 118 -13.32 4.99 -7.14
N VAL A 119 -12.40 4.14 -6.70
CA VAL A 119 -10.98 4.41 -6.88
C VAL A 119 -10.57 4.15 -8.33
N GLN A 120 -11.21 3.21 -8.98
CA GLN A 120 -10.89 2.92 -10.35
C GLN A 120 -11.25 4.07 -11.29
N LEU A 121 -12.33 4.75 -10.98
CA LEU A 121 -12.75 5.88 -11.79
C LEU A 121 -11.84 7.09 -11.62
N SER A 122 -11.21 7.22 -10.47
CA SER A 122 -10.36 8.37 -10.23
C SER A 122 -8.90 8.10 -10.54
N SER A 123 -8.58 6.91 -11.02
CA SER A 123 -7.20 6.64 -11.33
C SER A 123 -6.86 7.19 -12.70
N ARG A 124 -6.92 8.45 -12.85
CA ARG A 124 -6.34 9.06 -13.99
C ARG A 124 -4.87 8.97 -13.85
N PRO A 125 -4.20 8.57 -14.82
CA PRO A 125 -2.76 8.51 -14.74
C PRO A 125 -2.14 9.87 -14.91
N GLU A 126 -2.64 10.83 -14.21
CA GLU A 126 -2.13 12.06 -14.33
C GLU A 126 -1.06 12.23 -13.47
N GLY A 127 -0.02 12.18 -13.82
CA GLY A 127 1.10 12.28 -13.07
C GLY A 127 1.42 13.57 -12.42
N LYS A 128 0.54 14.47 -12.39
CA LYS A 128 0.95 15.69 -11.80
C LYS A 128 0.92 15.63 -10.32
N PHE A 129 2.07 15.60 -9.72
CA PHE A 129 2.17 15.71 -8.31
C PHE A 129 1.92 17.13 -7.93
N CYS A 130 0.92 17.37 -7.16
CA CYS A 130 0.66 18.68 -6.64
C CYS A 130 1.46 18.87 -5.39
N PRO A 131 2.35 19.83 -5.39
CA PRO A 131 3.10 20.08 -4.18
C PRO A 131 2.16 20.58 -3.14
N MET A 132 2.40 20.14 -1.96
CA MET A 132 1.53 20.56 -0.98
C MET A 132 1.92 21.76 -0.36
N ASP A 133 2.48 22.61 -0.97
CA ASP A 133 2.92 23.82 -0.33
C ASP A 133 1.89 24.64 -0.03
N GLY A 134 0.95 24.27 -0.19
CA GLY A 134 -0.05 24.96 0.25
C GLY A 134 -0.20 26.30 0.07
N LEU A 135 0.48 26.84 -0.47
CA LEU A 135 0.39 28.09 -0.60
C LEU A 135 -0.42 28.37 -1.53
N GLU A 136 -0.89 28.78 -1.82
CA GLU A 136 -1.56 29.25 -2.74
C GLU A 136 -1.89 28.62 -3.70
N SER A 137 -2.75 28.60 -4.05
CA SER A 137 -3.18 28.41 -5.14
C SER A 137 -2.92 27.46 -5.79
N SER A 138 -2.92 26.78 -5.68
CA SER A 138 -2.77 25.87 -6.30
C SER A 138 -3.12 25.56 -7.55
N PRO A 139 -2.51 25.65 -8.33
CA PRO A 139 -2.75 25.38 -9.66
C PRO A 139 -3.01 23.99 -9.94
N CYS A 140 -2.78 23.14 -9.10
CA CYS A 140 -3.09 21.85 -9.36
C CYS A 140 -4.52 21.68 -9.50
N MET A 141 -5.27 22.63 -9.26
CA MET A 141 -6.55 22.61 -9.34
C MET A 141 -6.91 22.65 -10.61
N GLY A 142 -6.92 22.15 -11.10
CA GLY A 142 -7.20 22.18 -12.26
C GLY A 142 -7.82 23.05 -12.88
N PRO A 143 -8.01 23.11 -13.67
CA PRO A 143 -8.43 24.05 -14.40
C PRO A 143 -9.63 24.36 -14.10
N LYS A 144 -9.70 24.38 -13.81
CA LYS A 144 -10.41 24.61 -13.63
C LYS A 144 -11.20 24.85 -13.97
N PHE A 145 -11.61 24.58 -13.76
CA PHE A 145 -12.28 24.81 -13.85
C PHE A 145 -12.64 25.60 -14.34
N ALA A 146 -12.48 25.62 -14.85
CA ALA A 146 -12.67 26.36 -15.28
C ALA A 146 -13.24 27.13 -15.23
N HIS A 147 -13.42 27.41 -15.21
CA HIS A 147 -13.91 28.03 -15.02
C HIS A 147 -14.59 28.46 -15.44
N LYS A 148 -14.77 28.42 -15.54
CA LYS A 148 -15.31 28.73 -15.64
C LYS A 148 -15.87 28.90 -15.94
#